data_35b0d546150859357f8a7ec1bb5a26fd
#
_entry.id   35b0d546150859357f8a7ec1bb5a26fd
#
_cell.length_a   1.000
_cell.length_b   1.000
_cell.length_c   1.000
_cell.angle_alpha   90.00
_cell.angle_beta   90.00
_cell.angle_gamma   90.00
#
_symmetry.space_group_name_H-M   'P 1'
#
loop_
_entity.id
_entity.type
_entity.pdbx_description
1 polymer ?
#
loop_
_entity_poly.entity_id
_entity_poly.type
_entity_poly.pdbx_seq_one_letter_code
_entity_poly.pdbx_strand_id
1 'polypeptide(L)'
;MLQKSIKKNYIYNLSYQILTLITPLVTTPYLSRVFGADGIGTYSYVESISSYFVLFATLGLTTFGQREISYVQENRKARSIIFWETNIIELIASTLCIAIYVVFSFMQVNRNMYLVLVLNLLSVVFNISWFFQGMEEFGKIVFRDILFKFVNIIYIFAFVKTKNDVIVYLFGMSFFSLIYNISYWIAIDKYIDMPVLKDLHPARHVKAVVSLFVPTIAIQVYTVLDKTMIGIITQNPFEVGYYEQTLKISKLVLTIVTSLSLVMIPRIGYHYG
;
A
#
# COMPACT_ATOMS: atom_id res chain seq x y z
N MET A 1 17.02 12.83 24.71
CA MET A 1 16.15 12.02 23.79
C MET A 1 16.28 10.56 24.11
N LEU A 2 15.18 9.85 24.30
CA LEU A 2 15.18 8.39 24.44
C LEU A 2 15.61 7.82 23.09
N GLN A 3 16.83 7.28 23.03
CA GLN A 3 17.30 6.49 21.90
C GLN A 3 16.27 5.37 21.68
N LYS A 4 15.45 5.52 20.65
CA LYS A 4 14.41 4.52 20.33
C LYS A 4 15.11 3.18 20.19
N SER A 5 14.78 2.23 21.03
CA SER A 5 15.51 0.96 21.11
C SER A 5 15.45 0.24 19.75
N ILE A 6 16.59 0.14 19.08
CA ILE A 6 16.75 -0.60 17.81
C ILE A 6 16.16 -2.01 17.94
N LYS A 7 16.34 -2.68 19.10
CA LYS A 7 15.74 -3.99 19.39
C LYS A 7 14.20 -3.97 19.33
N LYS A 8 13.57 -2.93 19.85
CA LYS A 8 12.11 -2.79 19.85
C LYS A 8 11.57 -2.58 18.44
N ASN A 9 12.22 -1.72 17.64
CA ASN A 9 11.85 -1.51 16.24
C ASN A 9 12.06 -2.76 15.39
N TYR A 10 13.11 -3.55 15.68
CA TYR A 10 13.34 -4.84 15.03
C TYR A 10 12.23 -5.85 15.32
N ILE A 11 11.81 -5.98 16.59
CA ILE A 11 10.71 -6.88 16.98
C ILE A 11 9.41 -6.47 16.28
N TYR A 12 9.09 -5.18 16.24
CA TYR A 12 7.90 -4.70 15.51
C TYR A 12 7.95 -5.04 14.03
N ASN A 13 9.10 -4.83 13.39
CA ASN A 13 9.28 -5.15 11.97
C ASN A 13 9.15 -6.66 11.71
N LEU A 14 9.71 -7.50 12.58
CA LEU A 14 9.57 -8.95 12.50
C LEU A 14 8.12 -9.39 12.65
N SER A 15 7.40 -8.85 13.65
CA SER A 15 5.97 -9.13 13.86
C SER A 15 5.13 -8.72 12.66
N TYR A 16 5.43 -7.58 12.05
CA TYR A 16 4.80 -7.12 10.82
C TYR A 16 5.02 -8.09 9.65
N GLN A 17 6.26 -8.56 9.46
CA GLN A 17 6.59 -9.50 8.38
C GLN A 17 5.88 -10.83 8.56
N ILE A 18 5.88 -11.38 9.78
CA ILE A 18 5.17 -12.64 10.11
C ILE A 18 3.67 -12.49 9.80
N LEU A 19 3.05 -11.40 10.21
CA LEU A 19 1.63 -11.18 9.96
C LEU A 19 1.31 -11.00 8.46
N THR A 20 2.22 -10.36 7.72
CA THR A 20 2.09 -10.20 6.27
C THR A 20 2.14 -11.54 5.54
N LEU A 21 2.86 -12.54 6.09
CA LEU A 21 2.88 -13.90 5.59
C LEU A 21 1.62 -14.69 5.97
N ILE A 22 1.19 -14.61 7.23
CA ILE A 22 0.06 -15.38 7.75
C ILE A 22 -1.25 -14.96 7.06
N THR A 23 -1.45 -13.67 6.83
CA THR A 23 -2.71 -13.16 6.24
C THR A 23 -3.05 -13.85 4.91
N PRO A 24 -2.19 -13.87 3.88
CA PRO A 24 -2.49 -14.58 2.64
C PRO A 24 -2.55 -16.11 2.80
N LEU A 25 -1.78 -16.70 3.72
CA LEU A 25 -1.86 -18.13 4.00
C LEU A 25 -3.25 -18.56 4.47
N VAL A 26 -3.91 -17.72 5.25
CA VAL A 26 -5.26 -17.99 5.76
C VAL A 26 -6.34 -17.61 4.74
N THR A 27 -6.21 -16.46 4.10
CA THR A 27 -7.26 -15.92 3.24
C THR A 27 -7.24 -16.50 1.82
N THR A 28 -6.06 -16.80 1.24
CA THR A 28 -5.95 -17.28 -0.13
C THR A 28 -6.66 -18.62 -0.37
N PRO A 29 -6.49 -19.67 0.47
CA PRO A 29 -7.20 -20.94 0.28
C PRO A 29 -8.72 -20.77 0.40
N TYR A 30 -9.18 -19.91 1.30
CA TYR A 30 -10.60 -19.63 1.45
C TYR A 30 -11.18 -18.95 0.21
N LEU A 31 -10.57 -17.84 -0.23
CA LEU A 31 -11.01 -17.09 -1.40
C LEU A 31 -10.95 -17.94 -2.68
N SER A 32 -9.95 -18.84 -2.79
CA SER A 32 -9.85 -19.78 -3.93
C SER A 32 -11.03 -20.74 -3.99
N ARG A 33 -11.51 -21.22 -2.82
CA ARG A 33 -12.68 -22.09 -2.75
C ARG A 33 -13.97 -21.36 -3.03
N VAL A 34 -14.10 -20.11 -2.53
CA VAL A 34 -15.33 -19.31 -2.68
C VAL A 34 -15.48 -18.77 -4.08
N PHE A 35 -14.45 -18.14 -4.64
CA PHE A 35 -14.53 -17.44 -5.93
C PHE A 35 -14.18 -18.34 -7.12
N GLY A 36 -13.38 -19.39 -6.91
CA GLY A 36 -12.81 -20.17 -8.01
C GLY A 36 -11.78 -19.36 -8.81
N ALA A 37 -11.22 -19.97 -9.85
CA ALA A 37 -10.20 -19.31 -10.68
C ALA A 37 -10.78 -18.12 -11.47
N ASP A 38 -12.03 -18.22 -11.93
CA ASP A 38 -12.70 -17.18 -12.68
C ASP A 38 -12.90 -15.90 -11.85
N GLY A 39 -13.49 -16.02 -10.67
CA GLY A 39 -13.71 -14.87 -9.79
C GLY A 39 -12.39 -14.23 -9.30
N ILE A 40 -11.37 -15.07 -8.99
CA ILE A 40 -10.04 -14.57 -8.64
C ILE A 40 -9.41 -13.82 -9.81
N GLY A 41 -9.48 -14.40 -11.00
CA GLY A 41 -8.91 -13.77 -12.19
C GLY A 41 -9.59 -12.44 -12.51
N THR A 42 -10.91 -12.38 -12.42
CA THR A 42 -11.67 -11.17 -12.69
C THR A 42 -11.27 -10.03 -11.75
N TYR A 43 -11.29 -10.25 -10.44
CA TYR A 43 -10.92 -9.18 -9.52
C TYR A 43 -9.43 -8.82 -9.59
N SER A 44 -8.56 -9.81 -9.76
CA SER A 44 -7.12 -9.58 -9.86
C SER A 44 -6.73 -8.78 -11.09
N TYR A 45 -7.45 -8.98 -12.22
CA TYR A 45 -7.27 -8.17 -13.40
C TYR A 45 -7.70 -6.72 -13.14
N VAL A 46 -8.88 -6.51 -12.55
CA VAL A 46 -9.39 -5.19 -12.20
C VAL A 46 -8.44 -4.47 -11.22
N GLU A 47 -7.94 -5.16 -10.19
CA GLU A 47 -6.94 -4.63 -9.26
C GLU A 47 -5.62 -4.29 -9.96
N SER A 48 -5.18 -5.10 -10.93
CA SER A 48 -3.93 -4.83 -11.65
C SER A 48 -3.99 -3.51 -12.43
N ILE A 49 -5.10 -3.26 -13.12
CA ILE A 49 -5.33 -1.99 -13.82
C ILE A 49 -5.41 -0.82 -12.82
N SER A 50 -6.17 -1.00 -11.75
CA SER A 50 -6.34 0.04 -10.71
C SER A 50 -5.02 0.39 -10.03
N SER A 51 -4.10 -0.57 -9.89
CA SER A 51 -2.80 -0.36 -9.27
C SER A 51 -1.89 0.60 -10.05
N TYR A 52 -2.06 0.73 -11.37
CA TYR A 52 -1.33 1.76 -12.13
C TYR A 52 -1.82 3.16 -11.78
N PHE A 53 -3.13 3.34 -11.58
CA PHE A 53 -3.66 4.63 -11.14
C PHE A 53 -3.18 4.97 -9.73
N VAL A 54 -3.13 3.99 -8.82
CA VAL A 54 -2.53 4.15 -7.49
C VAL A 54 -1.06 4.55 -7.59
N LEU A 55 -0.29 3.94 -8.48
CA LEU A 55 1.11 4.28 -8.72
C LEU A 55 1.27 5.75 -9.12
N PHE A 56 0.45 6.21 -10.07
CA PHE A 56 0.49 7.61 -10.51
C PHE A 56 -0.08 8.58 -9.48
N ALA A 57 -1.03 8.15 -8.63
CA ALA A 57 -1.54 8.96 -7.53
C ALA A 57 -0.49 9.18 -6.44
N THR A 58 0.32 8.16 -6.14
CA THR A 58 1.37 8.22 -5.11
C THR A 58 2.66 8.91 -5.57
N LEU A 59 2.98 8.92 -6.87
CA LEU A 59 4.18 9.55 -7.47
C LEU A 59 5.51 9.27 -6.75
N GLY A 60 5.64 8.17 -5.98
CA GLY A 60 6.82 7.91 -5.16
C GLY A 60 6.93 8.81 -3.91
N LEU A 61 5.88 9.55 -3.57
CA LEU A 61 5.83 10.45 -2.41
C LEU A 61 6.06 9.74 -1.08
N THR A 62 5.74 8.46 -0.99
CA THR A 62 6.02 7.64 0.20
C THR A 62 7.52 7.63 0.53
N THR A 63 8.36 7.32 -0.46
CA THR A 63 9.84 7.30 -0.28
C THR A 63 10.39 8.70 -0.08
N PHE A 64 9.89 9.68 -0.85
CA PHE A 64 10.29 11.08 -0.73
C PHE A 64 9.96 11.62 0.67
N GLY A 65 8.70 11.51 1.09
CA GLY A 65 8.23 12.04 2.37
C GLY A 65 8.93 11.39 3.57
N GLN A 66 9.10 10.06 3.56
CA GLN A 66 9.86 9.36 4.59
C GLN A 66 11.28 9.91 4.73
N ARG A 67 11.99 10.10 3.61
CA ARG A 67 13.36 10.63 3.61
C ARG A 67 13.42 12.06 4.11
N GLU A 68 12.60 12.96 3.58
CA GLU A 68 12.63 14.38 3.94
C GLU A 68 12.24 14.60 5.41
N ILE A 69 11.25 13.87 5.92
CA ILE A 69 10.88 13.93 7.34
C ILE A 69 12.01 13.43 8.23
N SER A 70 12.75 12.40 7.81
CA SER A 70 13.86 11.87 8.60
C SER A 70 14.97 12.90 8.82
N TYR A 71 15.18 13.83 7.88
CA TYR A 71 16.19 14.89 8.01
C TYR A 71 15.78 16.01 9.00
N VAL A 72 14.47 16.16 9.25
CA VAL A 72 13.94 17.28 10.06
C VAL A 72 13.15 16.80 11.29
N GLN A 73 13.40 15.58 11.77
CA GLN A 73 12.68 14.98 12.89
C GLN A 73 12.59 15.89 14.13
N GLU A 74 13.64 16.65 14.43
CA GLU A 74 13.74 17.49 15.61
C GLU A 74 13.16 18.90 15.41
N ASN A 75 13.07 19.36 14.16
CA ASN A 75 12.59 20.69 13.84
C ASN A 75 11.11 20.67 13.46
N ARG A 76 10.23 20.97 14.44
CA ARG A 76 8.78 20.91 14.25
C ARG A 76 8.27 21.82 13.12
N LYS A 77 8.83 23.04 12.98
CA LYS A 77 8.43 23.99 11.93
C LYS A 77 8.80 23.45 10.54
N ALA A 78 10.05 23.05 10.35
CA ALA A 78 10.50 22.49 9.07
C ALA A 78 9.73 21.22 8.71
N ARG A 79 9.50 20.33 9.69
CA ARG A 79 8.73 19.11 9.51
C ARG A 79 7.28 19.38 9.10
N SER A 80 6.65 20.41 9.69
CA SER A 80 5.29 20.82 9.32
C SER A 80 5.22 21.33 7.88
N ILE A 81 6.18 22.13 7.45
CA ILE A 81 6.24 22.65 6.08
C ILE A 81 6.38 21.50 5.10
N ILE A 82 7.36 20.60 5.30
CA ILE A 82 7.59 19.46 4.41
C ILE A 82 6.38 18.54 4.36
N PHE A 83 5.73 18.28 5.51
CA PHE A 83 4.51 17.47 5.56
C PHE A 83 3.42 18.04 4.67
N TRP A 84 3.10 19.32 4.82
CA TRP A 84 2.02 19.94 4.07
C TRP A 84 2.36 20.09 2.59
N GLU A 85 3.59 20.43 2.23
CA GLU A 85 4.03 20.50 0.84
C GLU A 85 3.93 19.14 0.14
N THR A 86 4.31 18.06 0.82
CA THR A 86 4.19 16.69 0.31
C THR A 86 2.72 16.30 0.13
N ASN A 87 1.86 16.59 1.13
CA ASN A 87 0.43 16.31 1.04
C ASN A 87 -0.28 17.11 -0.06
N ILE A 88 0.12 18.35 -0.32
CA ILE A 88 -0.44 19.14 -1.43
C ILE A 88 -0.14 18.48 -2.78
N ILE A 89 1.10 18.02 -2.98
CA ILE A 89 1.47 17.32 -4.22
C ILE A 89 0.64 16.03 -4.36
N GLU A 90 0.52 15.26 -3.28
CA GLU A 90 -0.26 14.01 -3.25
C GLU A 90 -1.75 14.25 -3.53
N LEU A 91 -2.33 15.29 -2.93
CA LEU A 91 -3.72 15.67 -3.15
C LEU A 91 -4.00 16.05 -4.60
N ILE A 92 -3.11 16.84 -5.21
CA ILE A 92 -3.26 17.24 -6.64
C ILE A 92 -3.15 16.01 -7.53
N ALA A 93 -2.10 15.21 -7.37
CA ALA A 93 -1.86 14.04 -8.21
C ALA A 93 -2.99 13.00 -8.07
N SER A 94 -3.39 12.69 -6.84
CA SER A 94 -4.44 11.71 -6.56
C SER A 94 -5.81 12.20 -7.04
N THR A 95 -6.16 13.48 -6.87
CA THR A 95 -7.43 14.03 -7.37
C THR A 95 -7.50 13.91 -8.90
N LEU A 96 -6.42 14.26 -9.60
CA LEU A 96 -6.36 14.11 -11.05
C LEU A 96 -6.49 12.63 -11.46
N CYS A 97 -5.76 11.74 -10.81
CA CYS A 97 -5.83 10.30 -11.07
C CYS A 97 -7.23 9.72 -10.79
N ILE A 98 -7.88 10.13 -9.71
CA ILE A 98 -9.25 9.70 -9.38
C ILE A 98 -10.24 10.17 -10.45
N ALA A 99 -10.14 11.42 -10.90
CA ALA A 99 -11.02 11.95 -11.95
C ALA A 99 -10.89 11.13 -13.24
N ILE A 100 -9.66 10.88 -13.69
CA ILE A 100 -9.39 10.06 -14.89
C ILE A 100 -9.87 8.62 -14.67
N TYR A 101 -9.62 8.03 -13.48
CA TYR A 101 -10.02 6.67 -13.16
C TYR A 101 -11.55 6.50 -13.15
N VAL A 102 -12.29 7.46 -12.61
CA VAL A 102 -13.76 7.42 -12.63
C VAL A 102 -14.28 7.41 -14.07
N VAL A 103 -13.78 8.30 -14.94
CA VAL A 103 -14.15 8.31 -16.36
C VAL A 103 -13.80 6.97 -17.02
N PHE A 104 -12.60 6.47 -16.79
CA PHE A 104 -12.14 5.16 -17.27
C PHE A 104 -13.06 4.02 -16.80
N SER A 105 -13.48 4.03 -15.54
CA SER A 105 -14.34 3.00 -14.94
C SER A 105 -15.67 2.86 -15.64
N PHE A 106 -16.28 3.96 -16.10
CA PHE A 106 -17.53 3.94 -16.85
C PHE A 106 -17.41 3.28 -18.24
N MET A 107 -16.21 3.20 -18.79
CA MET A 107 -15.94 2.58 -20.10
C MET A 107 -15.68 1.06 -19.98
N GLN A 108 -15.60 0.52 -18.76
CA GLN A 108 -15.22 -0.87 -18.54
C GLN A 108 -16.41 -1.81 -18.37
N VAL A 109 -16.26 -3.06 -18.82
CA VAL A 109 -17.28 -4.12 -18.67
C VAL A 109 -17.61 -4.35 -17.19
N ASN A 110 -16.57 -4.44 -16.33
CA ASN A 110 -16.71 -4.66 -14.88
C ASN A 110 -16.77 -3.33 -14.10
N ARG A 111 -17.52 -2.33 -14.63
CA ARG A 111 -17.56 -0.97 -14.08
C ARG A 111 -17.81 -0.92 -12.57
N ASN A 112 -18.67 -1.77 -12.04
CA ASN A 112 -19.01 -1.76 -10.60
C ASN A 112 -17.80 -2.13 -9.74
N MET A 113 -16.94 -3.05 -10.19
CA MET A 113 -15.69 -3.39 -9.49
C MET A 113 -14.71 -2.23 -9.52
N TYR A 114 -14.55 -1.57 -10.69
CA TYR A 114 -13.71 -0.39 -10.82
C TYR A 114 -14.23 0.77 -9.95
N LEU A 115 -15.54 1.02 -9.94
CA LEU A 115 -16.13 2.08 -9.11
C LEU A 115 -15.92 1.84 -7.60
N VAL A 116 -16.00 0.60 -7.16
CA VAL A 116 -15.70 0.25 -5.76
C VAL A 116 -14.23 0.53 -5.43
N LEU A 117 -13.31 0.28 -6.35
CA LEU A 117 -11.89 0.56 -6.16
C LEU A 117 -11.54 2.06 -6.16
N VAL A 118 -12.48 2.97 -6.49
CA VAL A 118 -12.32 4.41 -6.23
C VAL A 118 -12.04 4.66 -4.75
N LEU A 119 -12.63 3.88 -3.83
CA LEU A 119 -12.35 3.96 -2.40
C LEU A 119 -10.87 3.66 -2.09
N ASN A 120 -10.25 2.74 -2.83
CA ASN A 120 -8.83 2.45 -2.69
C ASN A 120 -7.96 3.62 -3.16
N LEU A 121 -8.31 4.27 -4.28
CA LEU A 121 -7.63 5.49 -4.73
C LEU A 121 -7.83 6.64 -3.74
N LEU A 122 -9.03 6.79 -3.19
CA LEU A 122 -9.29 7.76 -2.12
C LEU A 122 -8.45 7.48 -0.87
N SER A 123 -8.18 6.21 -0.56
CA SER A 123 -7.34 5.86 0.58
C SER A 123 -5.91 6.37 0.44
N VAL A 124 -5.42 6.52 -0.80
CA VAL A 124 -4.09 7.08 -1.08
C VAL A 124 -4.00 8.53 -0.61
N VAL A 125 -5.03 9.35 -0.85
CA VAL A 125 -5.08 10.77 -0.43
C VAL A 125 -4.83 10.94 1.08
N PHE A 126 -5.26 9.95 1.87
CA PHE A 126 -5.13 9.97 3.32
C PHE A 126 -3.90 9.21 3.83
N ASN A 127 -3.07 8.68 2.94
CA ASN A 127 -1.91 7.87 3.33
C ASN A 127 -0.75 8.75 3.77
N ILE A 128 -0.64 8.96 5.07
CA ILE A 128 0.49 9.64 5.71
C ILE A 128 1.39 8.67 6.50
N SER A 129 1.37 7.38 6.17
CA SER A 129 2.22 6.38 6.84
C SER A 129 3.71 6.68 6.70
N TRP A 130 4.13 7.26 5.57
CA TRP A 130 5.48 7.73 5.30
C TRP A 130 5.99 8.74 6.34
N PHE A 131 5.10 9.58 6.88
CA PHE A 131 5.45 10.53 7.93
C PHE A 131 5.88 9.78 9.20
N PHE A 132 5.10 8.80 9.64
CA PHE A 132 5.41 8.00 10.84
C PHE A 132 6.64 7.12 10.63
N GLN A 133 6.90 6.65 9.40
CA GLN A 133 8.14 5.96 9.03
C GLN A 133 9.34 6.90 9.15
N GLY A 134 9.24 8.12 8.60
CA GLY A 134 10.27 9.14 8.71
C GLY A 134 10.52 9.59 10.16
N MET A 135 9.51 9.54 11.02
CA MET A 135 9.62 9.80 12.46
C MET A 135 10.09 8.59 13.28
N GLU A 136 10.36 7.44 12.63
CA GLU A 136 10.71 6.17 13.28
C GLU A 136 9.66 5.68 14.30
N GLU A 137 8.38 6.02 14.08
CA GLU A 137 7.26 5.59 14.92
C GLU A 137 6.68 4.24 14.46
N PHE A 138 7.56 3.26 14.19
CA PHE A 138 7.19 1.94 13.65
C PHE A 138 6.17 1.20 14.51
N GLY A 139 6.21 1.37 15.84
CA GLY A 139 5.23 0.72 16.72
C GLY A 139 3.79 1.13 16.45
N LYS A 140 3.56 2.39 16.04
CA LYS A 140 2.22 2.89 15.70
C LYS A 140 1.72 2.30 14.38
N ILE A 141 2.62 2.13 13.42
CA ILE A 141 2.33 1.54 12.11
C ILE A 141 1.95 0.07 12.30
N VAL A 142 2.83 -0.69 12.96
CA VAL A 142 2.65 -2.14 13.16
C VAL A 142 1.38 -2.45 13.94
N PHE A 143 1.09 -1.71 15.02
CA PHE A 143 -0.12 -1.93 15.80
C PHE A 143 -1.39 -1.72 14.97
N ARG A 144 -1.46 -0.65 14.17
CA ARG A 144 -2.58 -0.40 13.26
C ARG A 144 -2.69 -1.50 12.20
N ASP A 145 -1.58 -1.88 11.59
CA ASP A 145 -1.54 -2.94 10.59
C ASP A 145 -2.09 -4.26 11.12
N ILE A 146 -1.68 -4.67 12.32
CA ILE A 146 -2.18 -5.86 12.99
C ILE A 146 -3.71 -5.77 13.15
N LEU A 147 -4.19 -4.66 13.69
CA LEU A 147 -5.61 -4.45 13.94
C LEU A 147 -6.43 -4.55 12.65
N PHE A 148 -6.03 -3.82 11.62
CA PHE A 148 -6.79 -3.78 10.35
C PHE A 148 -6.68 -5.08 9.56
N LYS A 149 -5.56 -5.79 9.59
CA LYS A 149 -5.45 -7.13 9.01
C LYS A 149 -6.38 -8.12 9.71
N PHE A 150 -6.49 -8.06 11.03
CA PHE A 150 -7.44 -8.88 11.78
C PHE A 150 -8.89 -8.57 11.42
N VAL A 151 -9.25 -7.30 11.34
CA VAL A 151 -10.59 -6.86 10.91
C VAL A 151 -10.88 -7.32 9.49
N ASN A 152 -9.93 -7.22 8.57
CA ASN A 152 -10.09 -7.71 7.19
C ASN A 152 -10.32 -9.22 7.14
N ILE A 153 -9.56 -10.00 7.92
CA ILE A 153 -9.76 -11.47 7.98
C ILE A 153 -11.16 -11.78 8.47
N ILE A 154 -11.60 -11.16 9.59
CA ILE A 154 -12.96 -11.35 10.12
C ILE A 154 -14.01 -10.97 9.08
N TYR A 155 -13.84 -9.84 8.41
CA TYR A 155 -14.74 -9.38 7.36
C TYR A 155 -14.86 -10.40 6.23
N ILE A 156 -13.74 -10.89 5.70
CA ILE A 156 -13.72 -11.88 4.62
C ILE A 156 -14.51 -13.12 5.03
N PHE A 157 -14.23 -13.67 6.22
CA PHE A 157 -14.93 -14.86 6.68
C PHE A 157 -16.40 -14.63 7.06
N ALA A 158 -16.79 -13.41 7.44
CA ALA A 158 -18.17 -13.10 7.79
C ALA A 158 -19.06 -12.83 6.56
N PHE A 159 -18.56 -12.08 5.59
CA PHE A 159 -19.37 -11.51 4.52
C PHE A 159 -19.12 -12.11 3.13
N VAL A 160 -17.96 -12.70 2.88
CA VAL A 160 -17.61 -13.27 1.58
C VAL A 160 -17.89 -14.78 1.60
N LYS A 161 -19.04 -15.21 1.07
CA LYS A 161 -19.52 -16.59 1.17
C LYS A 161 -19.74 -17.26 -0.18
N THR A 162 -20.05 -16.47 -1.21
CA THR A 162 -20.46 -16.96 -2.52
C THR A 162 -19.59 -16.38 -3.64
N LYS A 163 -19.65 -16.98 -4.82
CA LYS A 163 -18.95 -16.49 -6.01
C LYS A 163 -19.37 -15.06 -6.40
N ASN A 164 -20.58 -14.64 -6.04
CA ASN A 164 -21.10 -13.31 -6.38
C ASN A 164 -20.58 -12.21 -5.44
N ASP A 165 -19.91 -12.57 -4.33
CA ASP A 165 -19.46 -11.64 -3.32
C ASP A 165 -18.10 -10.98 -3.66
N VAL A 166 -17.65 -11.08 -4.91
CA VAL A 166 -16.40 -10.42 -5.36
C VAL A 166 -16.45 -8.91 -5.12
N ILE A 167 -17.60 -8.26 -5.41
CA ILE A 167 -17.78 -6.82 -5.15
C ILE A 167 -17.76 -6.53 -3.65
N VAL A 168 -18.38 -7.38 -2.83
CA VAL A 168 -18.36 -7.27 -1.36
C VAL A 168 -16.93 -7.37 -0.86
N TYR A 169 -16.13 -8.31 -1.37
CA TYR A 169 -14.72 -8.45 -1.06
C TYR A 169 -13.92 -7.18 -1.38
N LEU A 170 -14.02 -6.68 -2.62
CA LEU A 170 -13.33 -5.47 -3.07
C LEU A 170 -13.74 -4.23 -2.26
N PHE A 171 -15.04 -4.11 -1.95
CA PHE A 171 -15.55 -3.03 -1.11
C PHE A 171 -14.92 -3.06 0.28
N GLY A 172 -14.93 -4.20 0.95
CA GLY A 172 -14.36 -4.32 2.30
C GLY A 172 -12.86 -3.99 2.31
N MET A 173 -12.10 -4.55 1.37
CA MET A 173 -10.65 -4.29 1.27
C MET A 173 -10.36 -2.79 1.06
N SER A 174 -11.10 -2.14 0.15
CA SER A 174 -10.93 -0.71 -0.15
C SER A 174 -11.40 0.17 1.00
N PHE A 175 -12.53 -0.15 1.62
CA PHE A 175 -13.11 0.60 2.73
C PHE A 175 -12.21 0.55 3.98
N PHE A 176 -11.73 -0.63 4.35
CA PHE A 176 -10.82 -0.74 5.49
C PHE A 176 -9.45 -0.11 5.21
N SER A 177 -8.97 -0.15 3.96
CA SER A 177 -7.78 0.61 3.55
C SER A 177 -7.97 2.12 3.77
N LEU A 178 -9.13 2.66 3.40
CA LEU A 178 -9.47 4.06 3.60
C LEU A 178 -9.50 4.42 5.10
N ILE A 179 -10.21 3.64 5.92
CA ILE A 179 -10.28 3.86 7.38
C ILE A 179 -8.90 3.73 8.01
N TYR A 180 -8.10 2.76 7.58
CA TYR A 180 -6.72 2.57 8.03
C TYR A 180 -5.89 3.84 7.81
N ASN A 181 -5.93 4.39 6.60
CA ASN A 181 -5.17 5.60 6.26
C ASN A 181 -5.71 6.84 6.99
N ILE A 182 -7.03 7.01 7.11
CA ILE A 182 -7.64 8.09 7.90
C ILE A 182 -7.23 8.00 9.38
N SER A 183 -7.07 6.80 9.93
CA SER A 183 -6.70 6.61 11.33
C SER A 183 -5.35 7.26 11.72
N TYR A 184 -4.45 7.46 10.76
CA TYR A 184 -3.19 8.15 11.01
C TYR A 184 -3.37 9.64 11.33
N TRP A 185 -4.41 10.27 10.79
CA TRP A 185 -4.69 11.69 10.98
C TRP A 185 -5.14 12.03 12.40
N ILE A 186 -5.68 11.08 13.16
CA ILE A 186 -6.16 11.29 14.55
C ILE A 186 -5.04 11.78 15.49
N ALA A 187 -3.79 11.44 15.20
CA ALA A 187 -2.67 11.74 16.08
C ALA A 187 -1.65 12.72 15.47
N ILE A 188 -1.91 13.26 14.28
CA ILE A 188 -0.92 14.05 13.54
C ILE A 188 -0.64 15.40 14.20
N ASP A 189 -1.65 16.01 14.84
CA ASP A 189 -1.55 17.31 15.51
C ASP A 189 -0.48 17.35 16.60
N LYS A 190 -0.13 16.20 17.18
CA LYS A 190 0.95 16.08 18.14
C LYS A 190 2.34 16.32 17.54
N TYR A 191 2.46 16.17 16.21
CA TYR A 191 3.74 16.17 15.50
C TYR A 191 3.95 17.40 14.64
N ILE A 192 2.90 17.95 14.07
CA ILE A 192 2.96 19.05 13.12
C ILE A 192 2.05 20.21 13.58
N ASP A 193 2.37 21.39 13.06
CA ASP A 193 1.55 22.60 13.20
C ASP A 193 0.94 22.94 11.82
N MET A 194 -0.17 23.69 11.83
CA MET A 194 -0.70 24.28 10.60
C MET A 194 0.26 25.39 10.13
N PRO A 195 0.83 25.27 8.92
CA PRO A 195 1.72 26.29 8.41
C PRO A 195 0.94 27.50 7.89
N VAL A 196 1.62 28.62 7.79
CA VAL A 196 1.10 29.76 7.04
C VAL A 196 1.20 29.42 5.55
N LEU A 197 0.11 29.55 4.81
CA LEU A 197 0.06 29.21 3.37
C LEU A 197 1.15 29.89 2.52
N LYS A 198 1.61 31.06 2.92
CA LYS A 198 2.67 31.81 2.26
C LYS A 198 4.05 31.14 2.35
N ASP A 199 4.25 30.30 3.35
CA ASP A 199 5.53 29.59 3.58
C ASP A 199 5.63 28.29 2.78
N LEU A 200 4.56 27.89 2.07
CA LEU A 200 4.48 26.64 1.34
C LEU A 200 4.88 26.82 -0.12
N HIS A 201 5.89 26.06 -0.53
CA HIS A 201 6.40 26.03 -1.90
C HIS A 201 6.51 24.59 -2.44
N PRO A 202 5.38 23.85 -2.62
CA PRO A 202 5.40 22.43 -2.98
C PRO A 202 6.13 22.16 -4.31
N ALA A 203 6.11 23.12 -5.25
CA ALA A 203 6.77 22.98 -6.55
C ALA A 203 8.27 22.68 -6.47
N ARG A 204 8.95 23.11 -5.38
CA ARG A 204 10.39 22.85 -5.18
C ARG A 204 10.74 21.36 -5.07
N HIS A 205 9.77 20.54 -4.66
CA HIS A 205 9.96 19.11 -4.44
C HIS A 205 9.67 18.25 -5.68
N VAL A 206 9.00 18.78 -6.68
CA VAL A 206 8.53 18.02 -7.87
C VAL A 206 9.68 17.29 -8.56
N LYS A 207 10.83 17.94 -8.75
CA LYS A 207 12.00 17.29 -9.39
C LYS A 207 12.50 16.08 -8.61
N ALA A 208 12.57 16.18 -7.27
CA ALA A 208 13.03 15.10 -6.42
C ALA A 208 11.98 13.96 -6.36
N VAL A 209 10.70 14.30 -6.31
CA VAL A 209 9.58 13.35 -6.36
C VAL A 209 9.61 12.55 -7.66
N VAL A 210 9.72 13.22 -8.82
CA VAL A 210 9.79 12.55 -10.13
C VAL A 210 11.02 11.66 -10.23
N SER A 211 12.17 12.08 -9.71
CA SER A 211 13.38 11.25 -9.69
C SER A 211 13.20 9.95 -8.90
N LEU A 212 12.47 9.99 -7.80
CA LEU A 212 12.16 8.80 -6.98
C LEU A 212 10.99 7.98 -7.55
N PHE A 213 10.18 8.58 -8.40
CA PHE A 213 9.07 7.89 -9.07
C PHE A 213 9.54 6.90 -10.14
N VAL A 214 10.61 7.22 -10.87
CA VAL A 214 11.12 6.36 -11.96
C VAL A 214 11.44 4.93 -11.49
N PRO A 215 12.22 4.70 -10.40
CA PRO A 215 12.41 3.36 -9.88
C PRO A 215 11.12 2.67 -9.47
N THR A 216 10.15 3.42 -8.93
CA THR A 216 8.85 2.88 -8.50
C THR A 216 8.04 2.37 -9.69
N ILE A 217 8.08 3.07 -10.84
CA ILE A 217 7.47 2.59 -12.09
C ILE A 217 8.08 1.24 -12.50
N ALA A 218 9.41 1.13 -12.48
CA ALA A 218 10.09 -0.10 -12.86
C ALA A 218 9.67 -1.30 -11.97
N ILE A 219 9.57 -1.08 -10.67
CA ILE A 219 9.10 -2.10 -9.71
C ILE A 219 7.64 -2.49 -10.01
N GLN A 220 6.77 -1.51 -10.26
CA GLN A 220 5.36 -1.77 -10.55
C GLN A 220 5.18 -2.54 -11.85
N VAL A 221 5.88 -2.14 -12.90
CA VAL A 221 5.87 -2.86 -14.18
C VAL A 221 6.31 -4.31 -13.97
N TYR A 222 7.44 -4.52 -13.30
CA TYR A 222 7.96 -5.86 -13.02
C TYR A 222 6.99 -6.74 -12.21
N THR A 223 6.21 -6.15 -11.29
CA THR A 223 5.39 -6.92 -10.34
C THR A 223 3.95 -7.14 -10.80
N VAL A 224 3.44 -6.35 -11.74
CA VAL A 224 2.01 -6.31 -12.09
C VAL A 224 1.75 -6.50 -13.58
N LEU A 225 2.71 -6.15 -14.45
CA LEU A 225 2.51 -6.15 -15.91
C LEU A 225 2.11 -7.52 -16.44
N ASP A 226 2.74 -8.59 -15.96
CA ASP A 226 2.47 -9.97 -16.41
C ASP A 226 0.98 -10.29 -16.28
N LYS A 227 0.39 -10.01 -15.13
CA LYS A 227 -1.02 -10.24 -14.85
C LYS A 227 -1.93 -9.42 -15.77
N THR A 228 -1.59 -8.17 -15.98
CA THR A 228 -2.32 -7.29 -16.89
C THR A 228 -2.24 -7.77 -18.33
N MET A 229 -1.06 -8.16 -18.80
CA MET A 229 -0.86 -8.69 -20.15
C MET A 229 -1.61 -10.00 -20.38
N ILE A 230 -1.58 -10.94 -19.43
CA ILE A 230 -2.36 -12.17 -19.50
C ILE A 230 -3.85 -11.82 -19.70
N GLY A 231 -4.39 -10.92 -18.91
CA GLY A 231 -5.80 -10.51 -19.02
C GLY A 231 -6.14 -9.88 -20.37
N ILE A 232 -5.26 -9.02 -20.90
CA ILE A 232 -5.47 -8.35 -22.21
C ILE A 232 -5.36 -9.34 -23.37
N ILE A 233 -4.35 -10.21 -23.35
CA ILE A 233 -4.03 -11.10 -24.47
C ILE A 233 -5.00 -12.27 -24.52
N THR A 234 -5.25 -12.92 -23.38
CA THR A 234 -6.09 -14.14 -23.35
C THR A 234 -7.58 -13.81 -23.28
N GLN A 235 -7.94 -12.64 -22.73
CA GLN A 235 -9.31 -12.25 -22.42
C GLN A 235 -10.06 -13.32 -21.60
N ASN A 236 -9.31 -14.14 -20.90
CA ASN A 236 -9.81 -15.28 -20.13
C ASN A 236 -9.48 -15.09 -18.63
N PRO A 237 -10.48 -14.83 -17.78
CA PRO A 237 -10.27 -14.65 -16.35
C PRO A 237 -9.62 -15.87 -15.66
N PHE A 238 -9.87 -17.09 -16.15
CA PHE A 238 -9.28 -18.31 -15.58
C PHE A 238 -7.74 -18.27 -15.64
N GLU A 239 -7.17 -17.83 -16.75
CA GLU A 239 -5.71 -17.74 -16.92
C GLU A 239 -5.10 -16.74 -15.93
N VAL A 240 -5.74 -15.58 -15.77
CA VAL A 240 -5.31 -14.59 -14.77
C VAL A 240 -5.44 -15.16 -13.36
N GLY A 241 -6.50 -15.92 -13.09
CA GLY A 241 -6.73 -16.54 -11.78
C GLY A 241 -5.68 -17.59 -11.43
N TYR A 242 -5.33 -18.47 -12.37
CA TYR A 242 -4.27 -19.46 -12.17
C TYR A 242 -2.91 -18.80 -11.97
N TYR A 243 -2.60 -17.78 -12.77
CA TYR A 243 -1.37 -17.01 -12.62
C TYR A 243 -1.28 -16.32 -11.25
N GLU A 244 -2.35 -15.64 -10.81
CA GLU A 244 -2.39 -14.96 -9.51
C GLU A 244 -2.17 -15.92 -8.33
N GLN A 245 -2.80 -17.13 -8.37
CA GLN A 245 -2.61 -18.12 -7.32
C GLN A 245 -1.17 -18.65 -7.28
N THR A 246 -0.60 -18.93 -8.46
CA THR A 246 0.79 -19.38 -8.59
C THR A 246 1.75 -18.31 -8.06
N LEU A 247 1.52 -17.04 -8.41
CA LEU A 247 2.30 -15.90 -7.91
C LEU A 247 2.22 -15.78 -6.38
N LYS A 248 1.03 -15.94 -5.79
CA LYS A 248 0.87 -15.88 -4.32
C LYS A 248 1.67 -16.98 -3.63
N ILE A 249 1.62 -18.21 -4.13
CA ILE A 249 2.40 -19.34 -3.61
C ILE A 249 3.90 -19.05 -3.74
N SER A 250 4.35 -18.62 -4.91
CA SER A 250 5.75 -18.29 -5.16
C SER A 250 6.27 -17.18 -4.24
N LYS A 251 5.48 -16.12 -4.05
CA LYS A 251 5.80 -15.03 -3.12
C LYS A 251 5.90 -15.49 -1.68
N LEU A 252 5.05 -16.42 -1.24
CA LEU A 252 5.14 -16.99 0.11
C LEU A 252 6.46 -17.72 0.33
N VAL A 253 6.87 -18.58 -0.63
CA VAL A 253 8.15 -19.29 -0.59
C VAL A 253 9.31 -18.29 -0.58
N LEU A 254 9.29 -17.31 -1.50
CA LEU A 254 10.31 -16.28 -1.57
C LEU A 254 10.44 -15.48 -0.26
N THR A 255 9.33 -15.15 0.38
CA THR A 255 9.34 -14.38 1.63
C THR A 255 9.95 -15.18 2.78
N ILE A 256 9.75 -16.50 2.83
CA ILE A 256 10.42 -17.37 3.82
C ILE A 256 11.94 -17.31 3.61
N VAL A 257 12.41 -17.42 2.36
CA VAL A 257 13.85 -17.37 2.04
C VAL A 257 14.44 -16.00 2.36
N THR A 258 13.77 -14.91 1.97
CA THR A 258 14.26 -13.54 2.23
C THR A 258 14.22 -13.17 3.71
N SER A 259 13.29 -13.70 4.50
CA SER A 259 13.26 -13.49 5.95
C SER A 259 14.45 -14.13 6.65
N LEU A 260 14.92 -15.29 6.18
CA LEU A 260 16.16 -15.90 6.68
C LEU A 260 17.39 -15.02 6.41
N SER A 261 17.46 -14.42 5.22
CA SER A 261 18.55 -13.50 4.86
C SER A 261 18.61 -12.30 5.80
N LEU A 262 17.46 -11.71 6.15
CA LEU A 262 17.40 -10.57 7.08
C LEU A 262 17.89 -10.91 8.50
N VAL A 263 17.68 -12.15 8.95
CA VAL A 263 18.19 -12.62 10.25
C VAL A 263 19.68 -12.94 10.19
N MET A 264 20.16 -13.43 9.06
CA MET A 264 21.56 -13.85 8.89
C MET A 264 22.54 -12.68 8.70
N ILE A 265 22.13 -11.61 8.00
CA ILE A 265 23.00 -10.47 7.69
C ILE A 265 23.67 -9.87 8.94
N PRO A 266 22.96 -9.52 10.04
CA PRO A 266 23.60 -8.98 11.24
C PRO A 266 24.55 -9.99 11.92
N ARG A 267 24.21 -11.27 11.84
CA ARG A 267 25.02 -12.33 12.46
C ARG A 267 26.30 -12.59 11.71
N ILE A 268 26.25 -12.50 10.38
CA ILE A 268 27.43 -12.59 9.52
C ILE A 268 28.32 -11.37 9.77
N GLY A 269 27.77 -10.16 9.81
CA GLY A 269 28.54 -8.94 10.12
C GLY A 269 29.23 -8.99 11.48
N TYR A 270 28.61 -9.61 12.49
CA TYR A 270 29.22 -9.78 13.81
C TYR A 270 30.39 -10.79 13.82
N HIS A 271 30.38 -11.82 12.96
CA HIS A 271 31.42 -12.83 12.90
C HIS A 271 32.62 -12.46 12.02
N TYR A 272 32.43 -11.52 11.08
CA TYR A 272 33.45 -11.12 10.11
C TYR A 272 33.92 -9.65 10.27
N GLY A 273 33.38 -8.88 11.19
CA GLY A 273 33.83 -7.54 11.60
C GLY A 273 34.58 -7.56 12.92
#